data_0eee9cecad2e496068363d591d643661
#
_entry.id   0eee9cecad2e496068363d591d643661
#
_cell.length_a   1.000
_cell.length_b   1.000
_cell.length_c   1.000
_cell.angle_alpha   90.00
_cell.angle_beta   90.00
_cell.angle_gamma   90.00
#
_symmetry.space_group_name_H-M   'P 1'
#
loop_
_entity.id
_entity.type
_entity.pdbx_description
1 polymer ?
#
loop_
_entity_poly.entity_id
_entity_poly.type
_entity_poly.pdbx_seq_one_letter_code
_entity_poly.pdbx_strand_id
1 'polypeptide(L)'
;VDEFRPYVVHRFLDGSKHWLFDGFLFLEFKNGTGRCYTVGYEKEFARKPEWEWLLDRIFDEGKSLSALDRCIGEQIAEIGKPAFRHKVVLGLPEAVRDQKDWGELDGRRMDFSKDEDQIAATKWYIDQLIARFKKAGYKHLELSGFYWVAEDTNHCGDLTVPLSEYIHAQKKLFYWIPYWQAKGHEDWKRLGFDVAYQQPNHFFNKSIPDSRLYEACAVARKNGMAMEFEFDERATIAAPDTFYDRMLAYIDRFEKNDVFNASAVAYYCGNRGVLTLFESNEHKDKVIMDRLARIIYTRQVMKYGLPVKNKTRVVAHRGFWHTDGSAENSVSSLLNADKLGAYGAEFDVWMAADGKLVIHHDDKHGSYEMEKNPSTVLTTLELANGEKIPTLEQYLQAARKTKLELVLEVKPHATPEADAEAVRKIVEMIGKYGLAKRVTYISFSFHALKELVRVAPAKTPIMYLGGGTLPEDLKKMGMTGCD
;
A
#
# COMPACT_ATOMS: atom_id res chain seq x y z
N VAL A 1 23.14 -12.69 -10.42
CA VAL A 1 21.79 -13.30 -10.41
C VAL A 1 21.31 -13.42 -8.97
N ASP A 2 22.09 -14.02 -8.10
CA ASP A 2 21.67 -14.29 -6.71
C ASP A 2 21.39 -13.02 -5.91
N GLU A 3 22.12 -11.96 -6.15
CA GLU A 3 21.88 -10.66 -5.52
C GLU A 3 20.54 -10.02 -5.93
N PHE A 4 20.04 -10.29 -7.15
CA PHE A 4 18.75 -9.78 -7.59
C PHE A 4 17.56 -10.60 -7.07
N ARG A 5 17.79 -11.86 -6.71
CA ARG A 5 16.70 -12.78 -6.32
C ARG A 5 15.80 -12.24 -5.23
N PRO A 6 16.30 -11.67 -4.10
CA PRO A 6 15.46 -11.13 -3.04
C PRO A 6 14.62 -9.91 -3.43
N TYR A 7 15.02 -9.18 -4.49
CA TYR A 7 14.28 -8.06 -5.04
C TYR A 7 13.23 -8.49 -6.08
N VAL A 8 13.47 -9.62 -6.75
CA VAL A 8 12.57 -10.15 -7.79
C VAL A 8 11.44 -10.97 -7.16
N VAL A 9 11.74 -11.79 -6.15
CA VAL A 9 10.78 -12.67 -5.49
C VAL A 9 11.00 -12.68 -3.98
N HIS A 10 9.89 -12.86 -3.24
CA HIS A 10 9.92 -13.07 -1.80
C HIS A 10 9.29 -14.41 -1.44
N ARG A 11 9.92 -15.13 -0.49
CA ARG A 11 9.33 -16.31 0.16
C ARG A 11 8.76 -15.87 1.50
N PHE A 12 7.44 -15.92 1.62
CA PHE A 12 6.72 -15.58 2.83
C PHE A 12 6.94 -16.59 3.95
N LEU A 13 6.69 -16.17 5.19
CA LEU A 13 6.80 -17.02 6.38
C LEU A 13 5.88 -18.24 6.33
N ASP A 14 4.79 -18.20 5.59
CA ASP A 14 3.90 -19.33 5.33
C ASP A 14 4.42 -20.30 4.26
N GLY A 15 5.63 -20.06 3.73
CA GLY A 15 6.29 -20.85 2.70
C GLY A 15 5.88 -20.53 1.27
N SER A 16 4.84 -19.71 1.04
CA SER A 16 4.46 -19.27 -0.30
C SER A 16 5.53 -18.36 -0.91
N LYS A 17 5.62 -18.35 -2.26
CA LYS A 17 6.60 -17.55 -2.99
C LYS A 17 5.89 -16.71 -4.06
N HIS A 18 6.17 -15.41 -4.07
CA HIS A 18 5.52 -14.46 -4.97
C HIS A 18 6.52 -13.44 -5.53
N TRP A 19 6.17 -12.86 -6.68
CA TRP A 19 6.88 -11.74 -7.26
C TRP A 19 6.87 -10.55 -6.30
N LEU A 20 8.00 -9.81 -6.19
CA LEU A 20 8.14 -8.69 -5.26
C LEU A 20 8.04 -7.35 -6.01
N PHE A 21 9.14 -6.82 -6.52
CA PHE A 21 9.12 -5.54 -7.23
C PHE A 21 8.76 -5.71 -8.71
N ASP A 22 7.93 -4.81 -9.24
CA ASP A 22 7.50 -4.80 -10.64
C ASP A 22 8.32 -3.83 -11.51
N GLY A 23 9.24 -3.06 -10.91
CA GLY A 23 10.12 -2.13 -11.60
C GLY A 23 11.45 -1.92 -10.89
N PHE A 24 12.47 -1.54 -11.64
CA PHE A 24 13.83 -1.36 -11.17
C PHE A 24 14.42 -0.08 -11.75
N LEU A 25 14.98 0.78 -10.90
CA LEU A 25 15.75 1.94 -11.28
C LEU A 25 17.24 1.62 -11.21
N PHE A 26 17.96 1.83 -12.31
CA PHE A 26 19.41 1.75 -12.39
C PHE A 26 20.01 3.15 -12.49
N LEU A 27 20.75 3.55 -11.49
CA LEU A 27 21.42 4.84 -11.42
C LEU A 27 22.79 4.71 -10.76
N GLU A 28 23.66 5.65 -11.03
CA GLU A 28 24.96 5.82 -10.34
C GLU A 28 25.16 7.32 -10.06
N PHE A 29 25.62 7.65 -8.87
CA PHE A 29 25.98 9.03 -8.52
C PHE A 29 27.47 9.30 -8.75
N LYS A 30 28.32 8.28 -8.71
CA LYS A 30 29.78 8.39 -8.90
C LYS A 30 30.36 7.13 -9.51
N ASN A 31 31.50 7.28 -10.18
CA ASN A 31 32.17 6.17 -10.85
C ASN A 31 33.25 5.46 -10.01
N GLY A 32 33.48 5.89 -8.79
CA GLY A 32 34.54 5.35 -7.92
C GLY A 32 35.95 5.81 -8.26
N THR A 33 36.13 6.72 -9.20
CA THR A 33 37.43 7.28 -9.63
C THR A 33 37.57 8.78 -9.33
N GLY A 34 36.75 9.31 -8.41
CA GLY A 34 36.77 10.72 -8.01
C GLY A 34 35.89 11.64 -8.89
N ARG A 35 35.08 11.05 -9.79
CA ARG A 35 34.13 11.81 -10.64
C ARG A 35 32.69 11.38 -10.36
N CYS A 36 31.77 12.35 -10.44
CA CYS A 36 30.35 12.13 -10.19
C CYS A 36 29.46 12.46 -11.40
N TYR A 37 28.28 11.83 -11.42
CA TYR A 37 27.28 11.99 -12.47
C TYR A 37 26.24 13.05 -12.15
N THR A 38 26.33 13.70 -10.99
CA THR A 38 25.50 14.83 -10.56
C THR A 38 26.23 15.62 -9.47
N VAL A 39 25.82 16.86 -9.22
CA VAL A 39 26.44 17.75 -8.24
C VAL A 39 26.31 17.17 -6.83
N GLY A 40 27.30 17.44 -5.99
CA GLY A 40 27.24 17.16 -4.53
C GLY A 40 27.91 15.86 -4.07
N TYR A 41 28.33 14.98 -4.97
CA TYR A 41 28.93 13.69 -4.61
C TYR A 41 30.45 13.63 -4.68
N GLU A 42 31.08 14.34 -5.63
CA GLU A 42 32.53 14.43 -5.80
C GLU A 42 32.89 15.85 -6.28
N LYS A 43 34.19 16.17 -6.30
CA LYS A 43 34.67 17.49 -6.76
C LYS A 43 34.70 17.62 -8.29
N GLU A 44 34.95 16.51 -8.98
CA GLU A 44 35.07 16.47 -10.42
C GLU A 44 33.84 15.86 -11.07
N PHE A 45 33.39 16.41 -12.18
CA PHE A 45 32.23 15.90 -12.90
C PHE A 45 32.62 14.88 -13.95
N ALA A 46 31.71 13.93 -14.20
CA ALA A 46 31.88 12.90 -15.22
C ALA A 46 31.94 13.53 -16.61
N ARG A 47 32.86 13.06 -17.44
CA ARG A 47 33.05 13.45 -18.84
C ARG A 47 32.42 12.41 -19.75
N LYS A 48 32.51 12.58 -21.04
CA LYS A 48 32.00 11.61 -22.02
C LYS A 48 32.57 10.20 -21.83
N PRO A 49 33.87 9.97 -21.60
CA PRO A 49 34.38 8.62 -21.32
C PRO A 49 33.76 7.96 -20.08
N GLU A 50 33.50 8.73 -19.04
CA GLU A 50 32.81 8.20 -17.83
C GLU A 50 31.32 7.91 -18.12
N TRP A 51 30.66 8.70 -19.00
CA TRP A 51 29.29 8.41 -19.45
C TRP A 51 29.26 7.14 -20.32
N GLU A 52 30.22 6.96 -21.20
CA GLU A 52 30.39 5.73 -22.00
C GLU A 52 30.66 4.51 -21.10
N TRP A 53 31.52 4.66 -20.11
CA TRP A 53 31.76 3.61 -19.10
C TRP A 53 30.47 3.21 -18.36
N LEU A 54 29.64 4.18 -17.99
CA LEU A 54 28.36 3.90 -17.33
C LEU A 54 27.41 3.14 -18.26
N LEU A 55 27.34 3.52 -19.54
CA LEU A 55 26.60 2.76 -20.56
C LEU A 55 27.10 1.32 -20.64
N ASP A 56 28.41 1.10 -20.73
CA ASP A 56 28.98 -0.24 -20.81
C ASP A 56 28.64 -1.07 -19.56
N ARG A 57 28.75 -0.47 -18.36
CA ARG A 57 28.41 -1.12 -17.09
C ARG A 57 26.93 -1.54 -16.99
N ILE A 58 26.00 -0.70 -17.48
CA ILE A 58 24.55 -1.02 -17.49
C ILE A 58 24.25 -2.23 -18.37
N PHE A 59 24.95 -2.35 -19.51
CA PHE A 59 24.72 -3.39 -20.51
C PHE A 59 25.74 -4.54 -20.50
N ASP A 60 26.64 -4.59 -19.50
CA ASP A 60 27.63 -5.64 -19.37
C ASP A 60 26.97 -7.02 -19.19
N GLU A 61 27.45 -8.01 -19.94
CA GLU A 61 26.90 -9.35 -19.89
C GLU A 61 27.09 -9.99 -18.52
N GLY A 62 26.04 -10.57 -17.97
CA GLY A 62 26.04 -11.21 -16.66
C GLY A 62 25.97 -10.25 -15.47
N LYS A 63 25.88 -8.95 -15.72
CA LYS A 63 25.71 -7.91 -14.69
C LYS A 63 24.46 -7.07 -14.96
N SER A 64 24.13 -6.15 -14.07
CA SER A 64 23.07 -5.15 -14.20
C SER A 64 21.79 -5.70 -14.88
N LEU A 65 21.40 -5.15 -16.03
CA LEU A 65 20.18 -5.56 -16.76
C LEU A 65 20.21 -7.02 -17.21
N SER A 66 21.35 -7.50 -17.68
CA SER A 66 21.52 -8.88 -18.13
C SER A 66 21.33 -9.88 -16.99
N ALA A 67 21.90 -9.60 -15.81
CA ALA A 67 21.71 -10.43 -14.63
C ALA A 67 20.27 -10.41 -14.11
N LEU A 68 19.61 -9.22 -14.17
CA LEU A 68 18.19 -9.11 -13.79
C LEU A 68 17.30 -9.90 -14.73
N ASP A 69 17.46 -9.77 -16.06
CA ASP A 69 16.67 -10.51 -17.07
C ASP A 69 16.79 -12.01 -16.87
N ARG A 70 18.02 -12.51 -16.64
CA ARG A 70 18.28 -13.91 -16.34
C ARG A 70 17.64 -14.35 -15.03
N CYS A 71 17.78 -13.56 -13.96
CA CYS A 71 17.16 -13.86 -12.67
C CYS A 71 15.63 -14.02 -12.79
N ILE A 72 14.97 -13.11 -13.49
CA ILE A 72 13.53 -13.18 -13.74
C ILE A 72 13.18 -14.45 -14.52
N GLY A 73 13.97 -14.78 -15.56
CA GLY A 73 13.77 -16.01 -16.35
C GLY A 73 13.87 -17.28 -15.50
N GLU A 74 14.83 -17.35 -14.58
CA GLU A 74 14.97 -18.47 -13.63
C GLU A 74 13.76 -18.55 -12.68
N GLN A 75 13.28 -17.41 -12.19
CA GLN A 75 12.11 -17.40 -11.31
C GLN A 75 10.79 -17.74 -12.04
N ILE A 76 10.67 -17.39 -13.32
CA ILE A 76 9.53 -17.83 -14.15
C ILE A 76 9.45 -19.36 -14.23
N ALA A 77 10.58 -20.04 -14.34
CA ALA A 77 10.63 -21.49 -14.36
C ALA A 77 10.18 -22.11 -13.03
N GLU A 78 10.35 -21.41 -11.91
CA GLU A 78 10.01 -21.91 -10.57
C GLU A 78 8.55 -21.60 -10.17
N ILE A 79 8.10 -20.33 -10.35
CA ILE A 79 6.80 -19.87 -9.84
C ILE A 79 5.81 -19.43 -10.93
N GLY A 80 6.14 -19.61 -12.20
CA GLY A 80 5.31 -19.18 -13.33
C GLY A 80 5.48 -17.72 -13.70
N LYS A 81 4.88 -17.30 -14.82
CA LYS A 81 5.01 -15.94 -15.33
C LYS A 81 4.29 -14.93 -14.42
N PRO A 82 4.87 -13.74 -14.17
CA PRO A 82 4.15 -12.63 -13.53
C PRO A 82 3.04 -12.10 -14.44
N ALA A 83 2.06 -11.41 -13.85
CA ALA A 83 1.01 -10.72 -14.60
C ALA A 83 1.49 -9.41 -15.26
N PHE A 84 2.76 -9.06 -15.13
CA PHE A 84 3.39 -7.84 -15.63
C PHE A 84 4.75 -8.14 -16.26
N ARG A 85 5.25 -7.24 -17.10
CA ARG A 85 6.68 -7.19 -17.44
C ARG A 85 7.39 -6.31 -16.42
N HIS A 86 8.58 -6.72 -16.01
CA HIS A 86 9.39 -5.92 -15.11
C HIS A 86 9.87 -4.67 -15.83
N LYS A 87 9.51 -3.52 -15.29
CA LYS A 87 9.89 -2.22 -15.82
C LYS A 87 11.31 -1.86 -15.42
N VAL A 88 12.01 -1.21 -16.34
CA VAL A 88 13.33 -0.64 -16.08
C VAL A 88 13.28 0.85 -16.34
N VAL A 89 13.83 1.61 -15.42
CA VAL A 89 14.07 3.05 -15.53
C VAL A 89 15.59 3.26 -15.44
N LEU A 90 16.15 4.06 -16.36
CA LEU A 90 17.59 4.27 -16.43
C LEU A 90 17.94 5.72 -16.09
N GLY A 91 18.90 5.90 -15.19
CA GLY A 91 19.38 7.21 -14.74
C GLY A 91 20.12 7.95 -15.88
N LEU A 92 19.84 9.24 -15.99
CA LEU A 92 20.53 10.16 -16.90
C LEU A 92 21.59 10.93 -16.13
N PRO A 93 22.87 10.83 -16.49
CA PRO A 93 23.91 11.69 -15.92
C PRO A 93 23.57 13.18 -16.15
N GLU A 94 23.83 14.00 -15.16
CA GLU A 94 23.65 15.44 -15.28
C GLU A 94 24.74 16.05 -16.15
N ALA A 95 24.34 16.78 -17.20
CA ALA A 95 25.23 17.68 -17.91
C ALA A 95 25.43 18.94 -17.04
N VAL A 96 26.41 18.90 -16.14
CA VAL A 96 26.57 19.90 -15.09
C VAL A 96 26.88 21.29 -15.68
N ARG A 97 26.13 22.30 -15.27
CA ARG A 97 26.28 23.68 -15.71
C ARG A 97 27.74 24.14 -15.60
N ASP A 98 28.21 24.86 -16.63
CA ASP A 98 29.57 25.44 -16.77
C ASP A 98 30.71 24.45 -16.94
N GLN A 99 30.46 23.12 -17.02
CA GLN A 99 31.48 22.14 -17.37
C GLN A 99 31.91 22.31 -18.85
N LYS A 100 33.25 22.41 -19.09
CA LYS A 100 33.83 22.63 -20.42
C LYS A 100 34.76 21.51 -20.89
N ASP A 101 34.99 20.53 -20.06
CA ASP A 101 35.89 19.39 -20.32
C ASP A 101 35.16 18.08 -20.57
N TRP A 102 33.84 18.13 -20.78
CA TRP A 102 33.03 16.92 -20.98
C TRP A 102 33.47 16.07 -22.17
N GLY A 103 33.82 16.72 -23.29
CA GLY A 103 34.30 16.04 -24.46
C GLY A 103 33.67 16.61 -25.77
N GLU A 104 33.70 15.81 -26.82
CA GLU A 104 33.21 16.18 -28.14
C GLU A 104 32.02 15.31 -28.57
N LEU A 105 31.09 15.94 -29.30
CA LEU A 105 29.97 15.27 -29.97
C LEU A 105 29.93 15.76 -31.41
N ASP A 106 29.92 14.82 -32.37
CA ASP A 106 29.90 15.12 -33.82
C ASP A 106 31.00 16.11 -34.27
N GLY A 107 32.23 15.96 -33.70
CA GLY A 107 33.37 16.80 -33.99
C GLY A 107 33.34 18.18 -33.34
N ARG A 108 32.36 18.50 -32.52
CA ARG A 108 32.22 19.76 -31.79
C ARG A 108 32.43 19.57 -30.28
N ARG A 109 33.31 20.39 -29.71
CA ARG A 109 33.53 20.39 -28.25
C ARG A 109 32.30 20.96 -27.55
N MET A 110 31.82 20.25 -26.55
CA MET A 110 30.67 20.67 -25.75
C MET A 110 31.08 21.67 -24.67
N ASP A 111 30.28 22.70 -24.49
CA ASP A 111 30.40 23.74 -23.46
C ASP A 111 29.07 23.84 -22.70
N PHE A 112 29.01 23.23 -21.49
CA PHE A 112 27.78 23.18 -20.71
C PHE A 112 27.42 24.51 -20.02
N SER A 113 28.07 25.62 -20.37
CA SER A 113 27.51 26.96 -20.11
C SER A 113 26.33 27.28 -21.04
N LYS A 114 26.14 26.46 -22.09
CA LYS A 114 25.10 26.61 -23.11
C LYS A 114 24.07 25.49 -22.98
N ASP A 115 22.80 25.85 -22.90
CA ASP A 115 21.68 24.92 -22.78
C ASP A 115 21.62 23.92 -23.96
N GLU A 116 21.88 24.38 -25.19
CA GLU A 116 21.89 23.52 -26.36
C GLU A 116 22.91 22.39 -26.28
N ASP A 117 24.08 22.61 -25.66
CA ASP A 117 25.13 21.61 -25.52
C ASP A 117 24.78 20.59 -24.42
N GLN A 118 24.20 21.06 -23.32
CA GLN A 118 23.67 20.18 -22.26
C GLN A 118 22.56 19.26 -22.80
N ILE A 119 21.62 19.84 -23.57
CA ILE A 119 20.53 19.10 -24.19
C ILE A 119 21.07 18.10 -25.23
N ALA A 120 22.02 18.50 -26.08
CA ALA A 120 22.59 17.62 -27.09
C ALA A 120 23.30 16.40 -26.46
N ALA A 121 24.13 16.61 -25.43
CA ALA A 121 24.82 15.55 -24.74
C ALA A 121 23.84 14.57 -24.04
N THR A 122 22.81 15.11 -23.39
CA THR A 122 21.80 14.28 -22.74
C THR A 122 20.96 13.48 -23.74
N LYS A 123 20.55 14.07 -24.86
CA LYS A 123 19.86 13.37 -25.95
C LYS A 123 20.71 12.26 -26.54
N TRP A 124 22.00 12.51 -26.78
CA TRP A 124 22.94 11.49 -27.24
C TRP A 124 22.96 10.30 -26.26
N TYR A 125 23.02 10.55 -24.95
CA TYR A 125 23.02 9.50 -23.95
C TYR A 125 21.72 8.68 -23.95
N ILE A 126 20.56 9.35 -24.06
CA ILE A 126 19.24 8.71 -24.20
C ILE A 126 19.21 7.78 -25.41
N ASP A 127 19.71 8.26 -26.56
CA ASP A 127 19.77 7.46 -27.80
C ASP A 127 20.64 6.23 -27.65
N GLN A 128 21.81 6.36 -26.97
CA GLN A 128 22.67 5.23 -26.66
C GLN A 128 21.96 4.21 -25.77
N LEU A 129 21.25 4.65 -24.73
CA LEU A 129 20.47 3.76 -23.86
C LEU A 129 19.40 2.99 -24.64
N ILE A 130 18.62 3.68 -25.48
CA ILE A 130 17.56 3.05 -26.29
C ILE A 130 18.15 2.05 -27.27
N ALA A 131 19.20 2.43 -28.01
CA ALA A 131 19.84 1.58 -29.01
C ALA A 131 20.43 0.33 -28.38
N ARG A 132 21.15 0.46 -27.26
CA ARG A 132 21.75 -0.67 -26.54
C ARG A 132 20.69 -1.57 -25.91
N PHE A 133 19.64 -1.02 -25.32
CA PHE A 133 18.54 -1.80 -24.76
C PHE A 133 17.84 -2.64 -25.85
N LYS A 134 17.56 -2.02 -27.00
CA LYS A 134 16.98 -2.71 -28.17
C LYS A 134 17.92 -3.83 -28.68
N LYS A 135 19.23 -3.53 -28.81
CA LYS A 135 20.23 -4.51 -29.26
C LYS A 135 20.36 -5.69 -28.31
N ALA A 136 20.28 -5.46 -27.00
CA ALA A 136 20.39 -6.51 -25.96
C ALA A 136 19.24 -7.53 -26.03
N GLY A 137 18.04 -7.12 -26.45
CA GLY A 137 16.92 -8.02 -26.70
C GLY A 137 16.41 -8.76 -25.45
N TYR A 138 16.40 -8.10 -24.30
CA TYR A 138 15.94 -8.68 -23.04
C TYR A 138 14.51 -9.25 -23.15
N LYS A 139 14.31 -10.45 -22.61
CA LYS A 139 13.04 -11.20 -22.75
C LYS A 139 12.00 -10.79 -21.72
N HIS A 140 12.42 -10.37 -20.53
CA HIS A 140 11.57 -10.18 -19.37
C HIS A 140 11.51 -8.72 -18.92
N LEU A 141 12.35 -7.85 -19.51
CA LEU A 141 12.43 -6.42 -19.17
C LEU A 141 11.72 -5.55 -20.20
N GLU A 142 11.23 -4.41 -19.74
CA GLU A 142 10.66 -3.34 -20.54
C GLU A 142 11.28 -2.01 -20.13
N LEU A 143 11.90 -1.29 -21.08
CA LEU A 143 12.38 0.06 -20.82
C LEU A 143 11.18 1.02 -20.69
N SER A 144 10.86 1.39 -19.45
CA SER A 144 9.75 2.29 -19.13
C SER A 144 10.09 3.74 -19.36
N GLY A 145 11.30 4.16 -19.02
CA GLY A 145 11.69 5.54 -19.16
C GLY A 145 13.04 5.86 -18.54
N PHE A 146 13.23 7.13 -18.27
CA PHE A 146 14.49 7.68 -17.79
C PHE A 146 14.29 8.45 -16.49
N TYR A 147 15.30 8.43 -15.64
CA TYR A 147 15.33 9.10 -14.35
C TYR A 147 16.30 10.28 -14.40
N TRP A 148 15.82 11.45 -13.99
CA TRP A 148 16.65 12.63 -13.81
C TRP A 148 17.41 12.52 -12.49
N VAL A 149 18.74 12.39 -12.56
CA VAL A 149 19.57 12.06 -11.40
C VAL A 149 19.76 13.22 -10.42
N ALA A 150 19.67 14.48 -10.89
CA ALA A 150 19.73 15.63 -10.01
C ALA A 150 18.44 15.74 -9.18
N GLU A 151 18.58 15.73 -7.87
CA GLU A 151 17.43 15.68 -6.94
C GLU A 151 16.81 17.06 -6.67
N ASP A 152 17.31 18.12 -7.32
CA ASP A 152 16.74 19.46 -7.33
C ASP A 152 16.91 20.15 -8.69
N THR A 153 16.39 21.37 -8.84
CA THR A 153 16.52 22.18 -10.07
C THR A 153 17.48 23.36 -9.95
N ASN A 154 18.34 23.37 -8.94
CA ASN A 154 19.27 24.51 -8.70
C ASN A 154 20.23 24.76 -9.86
N HIS A 155 20.67 23.69 -10.52
CA HIS A 155 21.72 23.73 -11.54
C HIS A 155 21.22 23.46 -12.96
N CYS A 156 19.99 22.97 -13.13
CA CYS A 156 19.46 22.60 -14.45
C CYS A 156 18.41 23.59 -15.00
N GLY A 157 17.80 24.43 -14.14
CA GLY A 157 16.74 25.33 -14.59
C GLY A 157 15.60 24.59 -15.30
N ASP A 158 15.20 25.08 -16.47
CA ASP A 158 14.13 24.48 -17.28
C ASP A 158 14.66 23.50 -18.36
N LEU A 159 15.92 23.03 -18.27
CA LEU A 159 16.50 22.05 -19.20
C LEU A 159 15.67 20.76 -19.31
N THR A 160 14.96 20.39 -18.23
CA THR A 160 14.11 19.20 -18.20
C THR A 160 12.94 19.29 -19.20
N VAL A 161 12.45 20.48 -19.52
CA VAL A 161 11.30 20.66 -20.44
C VAL A 161 11.60 20.14 -21.84
N PRO A 162 12.63 20.64 -22.58
CA PRO A 162 12.95 20.13 -23.91
C PRO A 162 13.46 18.67 -23.89
N LEU A 163 13.99 18.19 -22.76
CA LEU A 163 14.36 16.78 -22.60
C LEU A 163 13.12 15.90 -22.42
N SER A 164 12.11 16.37 -21.70
CA SER A 164 10.85 15.63 -21.54
C SER A 164 10.14 15.47 -22.88
N GLU A 165 10.06 16.52 -23.69
CA GLU A 165 9.50 16.47 -25.06
C GLU A 165 10.22 15.42 -25.91
N TYR A 166 11.55 15.37 -25.81
CA TYR A 166 12.34 14.38 -26.53
C TYR A 166 12.08 12.96 -26.05
N ILE A 167 12.00 12.74 -24.73
CA ILE A 167 11.71 11.45 -24.08
C ILE A 167 10.30 10.97 -24.47
N HIS A 168 9.31 11.86 -24.44
CA HIS A 168 7.92 11.55 -24.83
C HIS A 168 7.80 11.17 -26.32
N ALA A 169 8.57 11.81 -27.21
CA ALA A 169 8.65 11.43 -28.62
C ALA A 169 9.15 9.99 -28.81
N GLN A 170 9.97 9.47 -27.89
CA GLN A 170 10.41 8.07 -27.83
C GLN A 170 9.40 7.14 -27.15
N LYS A 171 8.20 7.64 -26.77
CA LYS A 171 7.17 6.91 -26.02
C LYS A 171 7.70 6.35 -24.69
N LYS A 172 8.51 7.15 -23.98
CA LYS A 172 9.10 6.83 -22.68
C LYS A 172 8.64 7.85 -21.64
N LEU A 173 8.68 7.44 -20.38
CA LEU A 173 8.31 8.29 -19.24
C LEU A 173 9.55 8.95 -18.65
N PHE A 174 9.34 10.10 -18.05
CA PHE A 174 10.38 10.86 -17.36
C PHE A 174 10.10 10.88 -15.86
N TYR A 175 11.04 10.35 -15.07
CA TYR A 175 10.92 10.12 -13.64
C TYR A 175 11.83 11.04 -12.85
N TRP A 176 11.37 11.46 -11.65
CA TRP A 176 12.15 12.29 -10.74
C TRP A 176 11.89 11.92 -9.28
N ILE A 177 12.92 12.03 -8.43
CA ILE A 177 12.85 11.74 -6.98
C ILE A 177 13.53 12.91 -6.24
N PRO A 178 12.86 14.06 -6.08
CA PRO A 178 13.43 15.22 -5.39
C PRO A 178 13.53 14.98 -3.88
N TYR A 179 14.62 15.48 -3.26
CA TYR A 179 14.76 15.43 -1.81
C TYR A 179 13.72 16.33 -1.11
N TRP A 180 13.64 16.21 0.21
CA TRP A 180 12.72 16.98 1.03
C TRP A 180 12.90 18.49 0.82
N GLN A 181 11.84 19.17 0.40
CA GLN A 181 11.82 20.60 0.07
C GLN A 181 12.80 21.02 -1.05
N ALA A 182 13.18 20.10 -1.93
CA ALA A 182 14.00 20.41 -3.08
C ALA A 182 13.39 21.51 -3.94
N LYS A 183 14.22 22.40 -4.47
CA LYS A 183 13.75 23.41 -5.43
C LYS A 183 13.12 22.74 -6.64
N GLY A 184 11.95 23.20 -7.04
CA GLY A 184 11.22 22.70 -8.22
C GLY A 184 10.25 21.55 -7.91
N HIS A 185 10.24 20.94 -6.70
CA HIS A 185 9.39 19.82 -6.39
C HIS A 185 7.89 20.11 -6.53
N GLU A 186 7.45 21.35 -6.30
CA GLU A 186 6.05 21.75 -6.50
C GLU A 186 5.69 21.92 -7.99
N ASP A 187 6.68 22.19 -8.84
CA ASP A 187 6.54 22.46 -10.27
C ASP A 187 6.84 21.25 -11.18
N TRP A 188 6.98 20.05 -10.58
CA TRP A 188 7.47 18.87 -11.29
C TRP A 188 6.73 18.57 -12.62
N LYS A 189 5.40 18.83 -12.66
CA LYS A 189 4.61 18.65 -13.90
C LYS A 189 4.99 19.66 -14.99
N ARG A 190 5.19 20.93 -14.61
CA ARG A 190 5.63 21.98 -15.53
C ARG A 190 7.03 21.68 -16.09
N LEU A 191 7.86 21.05 -15.26
CA LEU A 191 9.21 20.62 -15.63
C LEU A 191 9.22 19.39 -16.57
N GLY A 192 8.05 18.84 -16.89
CA GLY A 192 7.86 17.76 -17.86
C GLY A 192 8.00 16.35 -17.32
N PHE A 193 8.08 16.16 -16.02
CA PHE A 193 8.12 14.81 -15.41
C PHE A 193 6.72 14.16 -15.45
N ASP A 194 6.68 12.85 -15.70
CA ASP A 194 5.46 12.06 -15.69
C ASP A 194 5.16 11.52 -14.29
N VAL A 195 6.21 11.21 -13.53
CA VAL A 195 6.12 10.72 -12.15
C VAL A 195 7.21 11.37 -11.32
N ALA A 196 6.82 11.99 -10.21
CA ALA A 196 7.74 12.48 -9.20
C ALA A 196 7.45 11.80 -7.85
N TYR A 197 8.49 11.33 -7.18
CA TYR A 197 8.41 10.69 -5.87
C TYR A 197 9.00 11.61 -4.81
N GLN A 198 8.22 12.02 -3.81
CA GLN A 198 8.73 12.83 -2.70
C GLN A 198 9.60 11.97 -1.79
N GLN A 199 10.87 12.34 -1.64
CA GLN A 199 11.72 11.77 -0.59
C GLN A 199 11.38 12.42 0.75
N PRO A 200 11.10 11.65 1.81
CA PRO A 200 11.01 12.20 3.16
C PRO A 200 12.37 12.59 3.76
N ASN A 201 13.47 12.01 3.30
CA ASN A 201 14.81 12.13 3.89
C ASN A 201 14.81 11.89 5.40
N HIS A 202 14.02 10.90 5.82
CA HIS A 202 13.82 10.59 7.22
C HIS A 202 14.71 9.46 7.70
N PHE A 203 14.85 8.37 6.94
CA PHE A 203 15.47 7.13 7.40
C PHE A 203 16.89 7.34 7.91
N PHE A 204 17.73 8.06 7.18
CA PHE A 204 19.20 8.10 7.36
C PHE A 204 19.69 8.94 8.53
N ASN A 205 18.80 9.70 9.17
CA ASN A 205 19.17 10.61 10.28
C ASN A 205 18.18 10.50 11.43
N LYS A 206 18.63 9.92 12.56
CA LYS A 206 17.80 9.72 13.77
C LYS A 206 17.32 11.02 14.42
N SER A 207 17.95 12.17 14.13
CA SER A 207 17.49 13.47 14.66
C SER A 207 16.21 13.99 13.99
N ILE A 208 15.86 13.45 12.81
CA ILE A 208 14.65 13.83 12.09
C ILE A 208 13.46 13.09 12.70
N PRO A 209 12.44 13.80 13.22
CA PRO A 209 11.31 13.16 13.89
C PRO A 209 10.38 12.44 12.91
N ASP A 210 9.61 11.48 13.39
CA ASP A 210 8.64 10.70 12.60
C ASP A 210 7.50 11.56 12.04
N SER A 211 7.27 12.77 12.58
CA SER A 211 6.31 13.73 11.99
C SER A 211 6.67 14.11 10.55
N ARG A 212 7.95 14.06 10.18
CA ARG A 212 8.42 14.25 8.81
C ARG A 212 7.70 13.36 7.79
N LEU A 213 7.39 12.13 8.16
CA LEU A 213 6.69 11.21 7.26
C LEU A 213 5.25 11.67 6.98
N TYR A 214 4.55 12.23 7.97
CA TYR A 214 3.23 12.82 7.76
C TYR A 214 3.31 14.08 6.89
N GLU A 215 4.28 14.94 7.16
CA GLU A 215 4.53 16.17 6.40
C GLU A 215 4.83 15.84 4.94
N ALA A 216 5.69 14.84 4.68
CA ALA A 216 6.01 14.38 3.34
C ALA A 216 4.79 13.82 2.60
N CYS A 217 3.97 13.01 3.28
CA CYS A 217 2.71 12.51 2.72
C CYS A 217 1.74 13.66 2.37
N ALA A 218 1.65 14.69 3.22
CA ALA A 218 0.81 15.86 2.97
C ALA A 218 1.30 16.67 1.76
N VAL A 219 2.62 16.91 1.67
CA VAL A 219 3.25 17.61 0.53
C VAL A 219 3.05 16.83 -0.77
N ALA A 220 3.28 15.52 -0.75
CA ALA A 220 3.07 14.67 -1.91
C ALA A 220 1.62 14.71 -2.39
N ARG A 221 0.65 14.63 -1.47
CA ARG A 221 -0.78 14.70 -1.80
C ARG A 221 -1.16 16.07 -2.37
N LYS A 222 -0.70 17.17 -1.75
CA LYS A 222 -0.93 18.54 -2.22
C LYS A 222 -0.45 18.72 -3.67
N ASN A 223 0.74 18.20 -3.98
CA ASN A 223 1.41 18.41 -5.28
C ASN A 223 1.13 17.28 -6.29
N GLY A 224 0.33 16.27 -5.93
CA GLY A 224 0.04 15.11 -6.79
C GLY A 224 1.28 14.27 -7.09
N MET A 225 2.21 14.18 -6.15
CA MET A 225 3.42 13.37 -6.23
C MET A 225 3.18 11.97 -5.67
N ALA A 226 3.99 11.03 -6.09
CA ALA A 226 4.16 9.73 -5.47
C ALA A 226 5.11 9.81 -4.25
N MET A 227 5.39 8.69 -3.59
CA MET A 227 6.24 8.67 -2.39
C MET A 227 7.43 7.75 -2.57
N GLU A 228 8.56 8.12 -1.97
CA GLU A 228 9.69 7.23 -1.78
C GLU A 228 9.69 6.63 -0.37
N PHE A 229 9.88 5.32 -0.30
CA PHE A 229 10.10 4.57 0.94
C PHE A 229 11.60 4.29 1.07
N GLU A 230 12.22 4.88 2.08
CA GLU A 230 13.69 4.84 2.25
C GLU A 230 14.11 3.86 3.35
N PHE A 231 15.07 2.99 3.06
CA PHE A 231 15.81 2.19 4.06
C PHE A 231 17.14 1.71 3.48
N ASP A 232 18.01 1.19 4.33
CA ASP A 232 19.29 0.59 3.95
C ASP A 232 19.62 -0.64 4.83
N GLU A 233 20.85 -1.10 4.79
CA GLU A 233 21.35 -2.26 5.53
C GLU A 233 21.18 -2.13 7.05
N ARG A 234 21.02 -0.92 7.58
CA ARG A 234 20.79 -0.65 9.00
C ARG A 234 19.37 -0.94 9.45
N ALA A 235 18.47 -1.27 8.53
CA ALA A 235 17.09 -1.67 8.87
C ALA A 235 17.02 -3.00 9.64
N THR A 236 18.08 -3.83 9.64
CA THR A 236 18.15 -5.05 10.45
C THR A 236 18.39 -4.75 11.93
N ILE A 237 17.80 -5.55 12.84
CA ILE A 237 18.09 -5.47 14.28
C ILE A 237 19.51 -5.91 14.63
N ALA A 238 20.17 -6.67 13.76
CA ALA A 238 21.56 -7.11 13.94
C ALA A 238 22.58 -6.01 13.69
N ALA A 239 22.20 -4.88 13.08
CA ALA A 239 23.12 -3.77 12.86
C ALA A 239 23.54 -3.13 14.19
N PRO A 240 24.84 -2.80 14.37
CA PRO A 240 25.33 -2.16 15.61
C PRO A 240 24.63 -0.83 15.94
N ASP A 241 24.29 -0.06 14.92
CA ASP A 241 23.46 1.14 15.01
C ASP A 241 22.19 0.93 14.19
N THR A 242 21.30 0.11 14.73
CA THR A 242 20.07 -0.27 14.01
C THR A 242 19.13 0.91 13.76
N PHE A 243 18.50 0.91 12.59
CA PHE A 243 17.44 1.81 12.16
C PHE A 243 16.11 1.04 11.95
N TYR A 244 15.98 -0.13 12.55
CA TYR A 244 14.80 -1.01 12.48
C TYR A 244 13.50 -0.26 12.79
N ASP A 245 13.49 0.53 13.89
CA ASP A 245 12.31 1.30 14.29
C ASP A 245 11.91 2.35 13.25
N ARG A 246 12.90 2.88 12.50
CA ARG A 246 12.62 3.84 11.43
C ARG A 246 11.98 3.19 10.22
N MET A 247 12.37 1.96 9.88
CA MET A 247 11.68 1.19 8.85
C MET A 247 10.23 0.85 9.25
N LEU A 248 10.02 0.48 10.53
CA LEU A 248 8.66 0.30 11.07
C LEU A 248 7.84 1.59 10.97
N ALA A 249 8.45 2.75 11.33
CA ALA A 249 7.77 4.03 11.23
C ALA A 249 7.32 4.34 9.79
N TYR A 250 8.13 4.03 8.77
CA TYR A 250 7.73 4.16 7.37
C TYR A 250 6.51 3.30 7.04
N ILE A 251 6.52 2.02 7.39
CA ILE A 251 5.40 1.12 7.11
C ILE A 251 4.13 1.65 7.79
N ASP A 252 4.20 1.94 9.09
CA ASP A 252 3.05 2.40 9.87
C ASP A 252 2.48 3.73 9.38
N ARG A 253 3.36 4.70 9.04
CA ARG A 253 2.93 6.01 8.58
C ARG A 253 2.37 5.98 7.17
N PHE A 254 2.96 5.17 6.28
CA PHE A 254 2.47 5.00 4.91
C PHE A 254 1.12 4.27 4.88
N GLU A 255 0.90 3.26 5.74
CA GLU A 255 -0.40 2.63 5.93
C GLU A 255 -1.45 3.64 6.44
N LYS A 256 -1.14 4.38 7.53
CA LYS A 256 -2.05 5.38 8.12
C LYS A 256 -2.40 6.53 7.18
N ASN A 257 -1.53 6.87 6.24
CA ASN A 257 -1.77 7.92 5.25
C ASN A 257 -2.26 7.37 3.91
N ASP A 258 -2.63 6.11 3.84
CA ASP A 258 -3.16 5.43 2.65
C ASP A 258 -2.21 5.47 1.43
N VAL A 259 -0.90 5.65 1.66
CA VAL A 259 0.09 5.77 0.58
C VAL A 259 0.13 4.51 -0.27
N PHE A 260 0.08 3.33 0.36
CA PHE A 260 0.17 2.07 -0.34
C PHE A 260 -1.04 1.76 -1.25
N ASN A 261 -2.19 2.35 -1.01
CA ASN A 261 -3.37 2.16 -1.87
C ASN A 261 -3.54 3.29 -2.89
N ALA A 262 -3.24 4.54 -2.49
CA ALA A 262 -3.55 5.73 -3.29
C ALA A 262 -2.39 6.23 -4.16
N SER A 263 -1.14 5.75 -3.94
CA SER A 263 0.05 6.31 -4.58
C SER A 263 0.96 5.23 -5.19
N ALA A 264 1.74 5.58 -6.20
CA ALA A 264 2.93 4.81 -6.56
C ALA A 264 3.98 4.94 -5.44
N VAL A 265 4.81 3.92 -5.26
CA VAL A 265 5.88 3.93 -4.26
C VAL A 265 7.19 3.49 -4.92
N ALA A 266 8.20 4.34 -4.83
CA ALA A 266 9.59 3.96 -5.08
C ALA A 266 10.21 3.46 -3.78
N TYR A 267 11.04 2.44 -3.85
CA TYR A 267 11.75 1.88 -2.68
C TYR A 267 13.24 2.11 -2.86
N TYR A 268 13.80 3.03 -2.07
CA TYR A 268 15.24 3.16 -1.96
C TYR A 268 15.72 2.19 -0.88
N CYS A 269 16.50 1.19 -1.30
CA CYS A 269 16.93 0.08 -0.43
C CYS A 269 18.41 0.16 -0.08
N GLY A 270 19.04 1.33 -0.16
CA GLY A 270 20.51 1.45 -0.03
C GLY A 270 21.23 0.58 -1.05
N ASN A 271 22.41 0.12 -0.69
CA ASN A 271 23.16 -0.81 -1.55
C ASN A 271 22.61 -2.24 -1.45
N ARG A 272 22.25 -2.70 -0.25
CA ARG A 272 21.89 -4.11 0.01
C ARG A 272 20.75 -4.29 1.04
N GLY A 273 19.93 -3.30 1.31
CA GLY A 273 18.94 -3.33 2.40
C GLY A 273 18.01 -4.55 2.35
N VAL A 274 17.40 -4.85 1.18
CA VAL A 274 16.55 -6.04 1.01
C VAL A 274 17.36 -7.33 1.17
N LEU A 275 18.54 -7.39 0.57
CA LEU A 275 19.41 -8.57 0.64
C LEU A 275 19.85 -8.84 2.08
N THR A 276 20.21 -7.80 2.84
CA THR A 276 20.58 -7.92 4.26
C THR A 276 19.43 -8.47 5.11
N LEU A 277 18.22 -7.97 4.92
CA LEU A 277 17.03 -8.50 5.60
C LEU A 277 16.71 -9.94 5.17
N PHE A 278 16.93 -10.28 3.90
CA PHE A 278 16.73 -11.64 3.38
C PHE A 278 17.75 -12.63 3.98
N GLU A 279 19.01 -12.25 4.07
CA GLU A 279 20.11 -13.08 4.62
C GLU A 279 20.09 -13.15 6.16
N SER A 280 19.38 -12.23 6.84
CA SER A 280 19.28 -12.21 8.30
C SER A 280 18.67 -13.49 8.87
N ASN A 281 19.21 -13.95 10.00
CA ASN A 281 18.61 -15.05 10.79
C ASN A 281 17.69 -14.56 11.90
N GLU A 282 17.60 -13.25 12.09
CA GLU A 282 16.77 -12.65 13.13
C GLU A 282 15.29 -12.73 12.75
N HIS A 283 14.46 -13.25 13.65
CA HIS A 283 13.01 -13.41 13.40
C HIS A 283 12.31 -12.08 13.11
N LYS A 284 12.68 -11.01 13.85
CA LYS A 284 12.10 -9.67 13.64
C LYS A 284 12.38 -9.13 12.24
N ASP A 285 13.58 -9.35 11.70
CA ASP A 285 13.95 -8.92 10.35
C ASP A 285 13.11 -9.66 9.28
N LYS A 286 12.89 -10.95 9.50
CA LYS A 286 12.00 -11.74 8.62
C LYS A 286 10.57 -11.25 8.68
N VAL A 287 10.05 -10.92 9.86
CA VAL A 287 8.68 -10.42 10.05
C VAL A 287 8.48 -9.05 9.38
N ILE A 288 9.41 -8.10 9.55
CA ILE A 288 9.27 -6.78 8.94
C ILE A 288 9.35 -6.85 7.42
N MET A 289 10.27 -7.67 6.88
CA MET A 289 10.37 -7.87 5.43
C MET A 289 9.15 -8.59 4.86
N ASP A 290 8.61 -9.58 5.58
CA ASP A 290 7.37 -10.28 5.20
C ASP A 290 6.17 -9.32 5.17
N ARG A 291 6.05 -8.42 6.18
CA ARG A 291 5.01 -7.38 6.21
C ARG A 291 5.11 -6.46 4.99
N LEU A 292 6.29 -5.93 4.69
CA LEU A 292 6.50 -5.08 3.52
C LEU A 292 6.19 -5.83 2.21
N ALA A 293 6.66 -7.05 2.08
CA ALA A 293 6.42 -7.88 0.91
C ALA A 293 4.91 -8.20 0.73
N ARG A 294 4.16 -8.42 1.82
CA ARG A 294 2.69 -8.62 1.76
C ARG A 294 1.97 -7.37 1.27
N ILE A 295 2.39 -6.19 1.71
CA ILE A 295 1.86 -4.92 1.21
C ILE A 295 2.07 -4.84 -0.31
N ILE A 296 3.30 -5.08 -0.78
CA ILE A 296 3.65 -5.04 -2.21
C ILE A 296 2.83 -6.08 -3.00
N TYR A 297 2.74 -7.31 -2.50
CA TYR A 297 1.95 -8.37 -3.13
C TYR A 297 0.46 -8.03 -3.20
N THR A 298 -0.12 -7.50 -2.12
CA THR A 298 -1.54 -7.07 -2.09
C THR A 298 -1.80 -6.00 -3.15
N ARG A 299 -0.89 -5.04 -3.32
CA ARG A 299 -0.98 -4.02 -4.38
C ARG A 299 -0.98 -4.64 -5.77
N GLN A 300 -0.14 -5.66 -6.00
CA GLN A 300 -0.11 -6.40 -7.28
C GLN A 300 -1.41 -7.15 -7.51
N VAL A 301 -1.95 -7.80 -6.47
CA VAL A 301 -3.25 -8.48 -6.53
C VAL A 301 -4.35 -7.51 -6.99
N MET A 302 -4.43 -6.33 -6.37
CA MET A 302 -5.41 -5.31 -6.71
C MET A 302 -5.20 -4.73 -8.12
N LYS A 303 -3.96 -4.41 -8.45
CA LYS A 303 -3.61 -3.77 -9.74
C LYS A 303 -3.80 -4.69 -10.94
N TYR A 304 -3.45 -5.98 -10.80
CA TYR A 304 -3.42 -6.94 -11.89
C TYR A 304 -4.54 -7.98 -11.83
N GLY A 305 -5.45 -7.89 -10.85
CA GLY A 305 -6.54 -8.84 -10.68
C GLY A 305 -6.07 -10.28 -10.45
N LEU A 306 -4.99 -10.47 -9.69
CA LEU A 306 -4.44 -11.79 -9.45
C LEU A 306 -5.41 -12.64 -8.63
N PRO A 307 -5.51 -13.95 -8.90
CA PRO A 307 -6.38 -14.83 -8.12
C PRO A 307 -5.86 -14.94 -6.69
N VAL A 308 -6.68 -14.57 -5.73
CA VAL A 308 -6.38 -14.73 -4.31
C VAL A 308 -6.71 -16.16 -3.91
N LYS A 309 -5.71 -16.95 -3.54
CA LYS A 309 -5.90 -18.29 -2.97
C LYS A 309 -6.38 -18.27 -1.52
N ASN A 310 -6.45 -17.09 -0.93
CA ASN A 310 -6.78 -16.92 0.47
C ASN A 310 -8.27 -17.15 0.70
N LYS A 311 -8.60 -18.08 1.61
CA LYS A 311 -9.98 -18.35 2.04
C LYS A 311 -10.40 -17.48 3.22
N THR A 312 -9.56 -16.55 3.68
CA THR A 312 -9.87 -15.64 4.77
C THR A 312 -11.03 -14.74 4.37
N ARG A 313 -12.09 -14.80 5.17
CA ARG A 313 -13.28 -13.98 5.00
C ARG A 313 -13.13 -12.72 5.85
N VAL A 314 -13.32 -11.57 5.25
CA VAL A 314 -13.23 -10.29 5.96
C VAL A 314 -14.64 -9.80 6.27
N VAL A 315 -14.93 -9.60 7.56
CA VAL A 315 -16.18 -9.01 8.04
C VAL A 315 -15.90 -7.58 8.47
N ALA A 316 -16.69 -6.64 7.96
CA ALA A 316 -16.58 -5.23 8.34
C ALA A 316 -17.27 -5.01 9.70
N HIS A 317 -16.50 -4.75 10.76
CA HIS A 317 -16.98 -4.50 12.12
C HIS A 317 -17.77 -3.19 12.17
N ARG A 318 -19.03 -3.24 12.56
CA ARG A 318 -20.04 -2.16 12.51
C ARG A 318 -20.24 -1.58 11.10
N GLY A 319 -20.01 -2.42 10.05
CA GLY A 319 -19.94 -2.00 8.67
C GLY A 319 -18.60 -1.35 8.30
N PHE A 320 -18.43 -0.93 7.03
CA PHE A 320 -17.26 -0.15 6.61
C PHE A 320 -17.55 1.35 6.79
N TRP A 321 -17.31 1.83 7.99
CA TRP A 321 -17.66 3.19 8.44
C TRP A 321 -16.48 4.17 8.48
N HIS A 322 -15.25 3.68 8.47
CA HIS A 322 -14.03 4.51 8.54
C HIS A 322 -13.72 5.20 7.19
N THR A 323 -14.73 5.85 6.63
CA THR A 323 -14.69 6.55 5.34
C THR A 323 -15.63 7.75 5.36
N ASP A 324 -15.36 8.75 4.49
CA ASP A 324 -16.13 9.98 4.41
C ASP A 324 -17.64 9.70 4.18
N GLY A 325 -18.48 10.40 4.93
CA GLY A 325 -19.95 10.30 4.84
C GLY A 325 -20.54 9.03 5.45
N SER A 326 -19.79 8.26 6.22
CA SER A 326 -20.26 7.06 6.90
C SER A 326 -20.08 7.13 8.42
N ALA A 327 -20.88 6.38 9.17
CA ALA A 327 -20.77 6.20 10.61
C ALA A 327 -20.92 4.70 10.96
N GLU A 328 -20.37 4.28 12.11
CA GLU A 328 -20.59 2.92 12.59
C GLU A 328 -22.08 2.60 12.73
N ASN A 329 -22.47 1.37 12.45
CA ASN A 329 -23.86 0.92 12.57
C ASN A 329 -24.88 1.70 11.72
N SER A 330 -24.43 2.46 10.72
CA SER A 330 -25.30 3.17 9.78
C SER A 330 -25.66 2.30 8.58
N VAL A 331 -26.72 2.69 7.86
CA VAL A 331 -27.05 2.05 6.58
C VAL A 331 -25.94 2.29 5.54
N SER A 332 -25.30 3.47 5.55
CA SER A 332 -24.19 3.75 4.65
C SER A 332 -22.99 2.85 4.91
N SER A 333 -22.66 2.52 6.18
CA SER A 333 -21.55 1.62 6.50
C SER A 333 -21.77 0.20 5.98
N LEU A 334 -22.98 -0.31 6.05
CA LEU A 334 -23.38 -1.58 5.44
C LEU A 334 -23.16 -1.57 3.92
N LEU A 335 -23.68 -0.53 3.25
CA LEU A 335 -23.57 -0.42 1.78
C LEU A 335 -22.12 -0.21 1.32
N ASN A 336 -21.31 0.48 2.12
CA ASN A 336 -19.88 0.65 1.84
C ASN A 336 -19.12 -0.67 2.00
N ALA A 337 -19.48 -1.53 2.97
CA ALA A 337 -18.90 -2.87 3.09
C ALA A 337 -19.19 -3.73 1.84
N ASP A 338 -20.39 -3.65 1.27
CA ASP A 338 -20.75 -4.34 0.03
C ASP A 338 -19.98 -3.80 -1.17
N LYS A 339 -19.85 -2.47 -1.31
CA LYS A 339 -19.04 -1.82 -2.37
C LYS A 339 -17.58 -2.21 -2.29
N LEU A 340 -17.03 -2.35 -1.08
CA LEU A 340 -15.66 -2.80 -0.84
C LEU A 340 -15.46 -4.27 -1.23
N GLY A 341 -16.53 -5.05 -1.32
CA GLY A 341 -16.46 -6.49 -1.56
C GLY A 341 -16.11 -7.31 -0.30
N ALA A 342 -16.43 -6.80 0.89
CA ALA A 342 -16.30 -7.56 2.12
C ALA A 342 -17.14 -8.86 2.05
N TYR A 343 -16.71 -9.89 2.80
CA TYR A 343 -17.49 -11.12 2.94
C TYR A 343 -18.77 -10.87 3.72
N GLY A 344 -18.71 -10.06 4.78
CA GLY A 344 -19.83 -9.75 5.63
C GLY A 344 -19.73 -8.37 6.28
N ALA A 345 -20.82 -7.94 6.89
CA ALA A 345 -20.88 -6.79 7.78
C ALA A 345 -21.41 -7.23 9.15
N GLU A 346 -20.71 -6.81 10.19
CA GLU A 346 -21.18 -6.97 11.55
C GLU A 346 -21.94 -5.72 12.00
N PHE A 347 -22.94 -5.89 12.87
CA PHE A 347 -23.75 -4.81 13.42
C PHE A 347 -24.46 -5.22 14.70
N ASP A 348 -24.78 -4.24 15.53
CA ASP A 348 -25.25 -4.39 16.91
C ASP A 348 -26.75 -4.10 17.03
N VAL A 349 -27.50 -4.96 17.73
CA VAL A 349 -28.95 -4.83 17.87
C VAL A 349 -29.37 -4.74 19.35
N TRP A 350 -30.09 -3.67 19.66
CA TRP A 350 -30.80 -3.45 20.91
C TRP A 350 -32.31 -3.57 20.75
N MET A 351 -33.00 -4.01 21.79
CA MET A 351 -34.44 -3.87 21.90
C MET A 351 -34.77 -2.61 22.71
N ALA A 352 -35.48 -1.66 22.14
CA ALA A 352 -35.93 -0.43 22.75
C ALA A 352 -37.07 -0.67 23.78
N ALA A 353 -37.39 0.31 24.61
CA ALA A 353 -38.42 0.23 25.64
C ALA A 353 -39.82 -0.15 25.11
N ASP A 354 -40.13 0.16 23.87
CA ASP A 354 -41.37 -0.19 23.18
C ASP A 354 -41.31 -1.55 22.47
N GLY A 355 -40.25 -2.32 22.71
CA GLY A 355 -40.04 -3.63 22.14
C GLY A 355 -39.64 -3.66 20.66
N LYS A 356 -39.36 -2.53 20.05
CA LYS A 356 -38.79 -2.45 18.69
C LYS A 356 -37.29 -2.57 18.70
N LEU A 357 -36.70 -3.04 17.61
CA LEU A 357 -35.28 -3.29 17.46
C LEU A 357 -34.59 -2.13 16.75
N VAL A 358 -33.49 -1.63 17.31
CA VAL A 358 -32.68 -0.53 16.80
C VAL A 358 -31.21 -0.96 16.68
N ILE A 359 -30.45 -0.29 15.79
CA ILE A 359 -29.05 -0.61 15.52
C ILE A 359 -28.16 0.42 16.20
N HIS A 360 -27.38 0.00 17.20
CA HIS A 360 -26.44 0.84 17.92
C HIS A 360 -25.47 -0.03 18.73
N HIS A 361 -24.19 0.38 18.84
CA HIS A 361 -23.21 -0.40 19.61
C HIS A 361 -23.35 -0.21 21.13
N ASP A 362 -23.35 1.04 21.61
CA ASP A 362 -23.34 1.34 23.02
C ASP A 362 -24.75 1.21 23.64
N ASP A 363 -24.81 1.02 24.92
CA ASP A 363 -26.06 1.02 25.71
C ASP A 363 -26.72 2.41 25.76
N LYS A 364 -25.98 3.47 25.36
CA LYS A 364 -26.39 4.87 25.36
C LYS A 364 -25.96 5.60 24.10
N HIS A 365 -26.78 6.58 23.70
CA HIS A 365 -26.42 7.62 22.74
C HIS A 365 -26.63 8.98 23.39
N GLY A 366 -25.55 9.65 23.79
CA GLY A 366 -25.63 10.83 24.65
C GLY A 366 -26.29 10.50 26.00
N SER A 367 -27.41 11.11 26.31
CA SER A 367 -28.21 10.87 27.54
C SER A 367 -29.30 9.81 27.38
N TYR A 368 -29.46 9.22 26.20
CA TYR A 368 -30.54 8.28 25.88
C TYR A 368 -30.07 6.85 26.00
N GLU A 369 -30.61 6.08 26.92
CA GLU A 369 -30.33 4.64 27.08
C GLU A 369 -31.21 3.82 26.14
N MET A 370 -30.62 2.82 25.46
CA MET A 370 -31.32 2.06 24.40
C MET A 370 -32.53 1.28 24.96
N GLU A 371 -32.41 0.62 26.09
CA GLU A 371 -33.49 -0.16 26.69
C GLU A 371 -34.57 0.69 27.39
N LYS A 372 -34.26 1.96 27.75
CA LYS A 372 -35.16 2.80 28.56
C LYS A 372 -35.95 3.81 27.72
N ASN A 373 -35.57 4.02 26.47
CA ASN A 373 -36.24 4.95 25.58
C ASN A 373 -37.00 4.21 24.47
N PRO A 374 -38.17 4.71 24.03
CA PRO A 374 -38.90 4.09 22.92
C PRO A 374 -38.15 4.34 21.59
N SER A 375 -38.34 3.44 20.65
CA SER A 375 -37.73 3.55 19.33
C SER A 375 -38.07 4.85 18.60
N THR A 376 -39.25 5.41 18.84
CA THR A 376 -39.69 6.70 18.27
C THR A 376 -38.81 7.89 18.71
N VAL A 377 -38.15 7.79 19.87
CA VAL A 377 -37.16 8.76 20.31
C VAL A 377 -35.78 8.41 19.75
N LEU A 378 -35.33 7.16 19.92
CA LEU A 378 -33.99 6.73 19.52
C LEU A 378 -33.73 6.97 18.02
N THR A 379 -34.70 6.71 17.16
CA THR A 379 -34.57 6.91 15.70
C THR A 379 -34.61 8.36 15.25
N THR A 380 -34.76 9.32 16.16
CA THR A 380 -34.53 10.75 15.86
C THR A 380 -33.13 11.21 16.10
N LEU A 381 -32.32 10.43 16.83
CA LEU A 381 -30.93 10.77 17.18
C LEU A 381 -30.01 10.60 15.95
N GLU A 382 -29.02 11.47 15.85
CA GLU A 382 -28.09 11.51 14.73
C GLU A 382 -26.81 10.76 15.02
N LEU A 383 -26.39 9.90 14.10
CA LEU A 383 -25.06 9.34 14.06
C LEU A 383 -24.02 10.38 13.60
N ALA A 384 -22.74 10.07 13.72
CA ALA A 384 -21.66 10.99 13.39
C ALA A 384 -21.67 11.55 11.95
N ASN A 385 -22.30 10.85 11.02
CA ASN A 385 -22.45 11.27 9.61
C ASN A 385 -23.80 11.96 9.30
N GLY A 386 -24.63 12.24 10.31
CA GLY A 386 -25.96 12.86 10.17
C GLY A 386 -27.09 11.90 9.79
N GLU A 387 -26.83 10.62 9.54
CA GLU A 387 -27.87 9.61 9.48
C GLU A 387 -28.53 9.43 10.85
N LYS A 388 -29.77 8.99 10.86
CA LYS A 388 -30.48 8.64 12.10
C LYS A 388 -30.13 7.20 12.53
N ILE A 389 -30.19 6.92 13.83
CA ILE A 389 -30.09 5.54 14.34
C ILE A 389 -31.16 4.70 13.60
N PRO A 390 -30.76 3.69 12.82
CA PRO A 390 -31.72 2.91 12.04
C PRO A 390 -32.43 1.87 12.91
N THR A 391 -33.67 1.57 12.57
CA THR A 391 -34.32 0.34 13.05
C THR A 391 -33.71 -0.88 12.38
N LEU A 392 -33.78 -2.05 13.02
CA LEU A 392 -33.37 -3.31 12.39
C LEU A 392 -34.11 -3.52 11.06
N GLU A 393 -35.39 -3.15 10.99
CA GLU A 393 -36.17 -3.26 9.76
C GLU A 393 -35.55 -2.46 8.59
N GLN A 394 -35.20 -1.19 8.81
CA GLN A 394 -34.56 -0.34 7.82
C GLN A 394 -33.19 -0.91 7.38
N TYR A 395 -32.41 -1.39 8.34
CA TYR A 395 -31.12 -2.00 8.06
C TYR A 395 -31.24 -3.26 7.21
N LEU A 396 -32.18 -4.16 7.54
CA LEU A 396 -32.43 -5.39 6.79
C LEU A 396 -33.00 -5.13 5.38
N GLN A 397 -33.79 -4.06 5.20
CA GLN A 397 -34.24 -3.63 3.86
C GLN A 397 -33.03 -3.24 2.97
N ALA A 398 -32.02 -2.57 3.53
CA ALA A 398 -30.79 -2.28 2.82
C ALA A 398 -29.95 -3.55 2.60
N ALA A 399 -29.81 -4.41 3.62
CA ALA A 399 -29.04 -5.65 3.56
C ALA A 399 -29.53 -6.62 2.47
N ARG A 400 -30.85 -6.66 2.19
CA ARG A 400 -31.40 -7.46 1.07
C ARG A 400 -30.86 -7.10 -0.30
N LYS A 401 -30.37 -5.88 -0.47
CA LYS A 401 -29.80 -5.39 -1.74
C LYS A 401 -28.31 -5.73 -1.90
N THR A 402 -27.69 -6.27 -0.85
CA THR A 402 -26.28 -6.65 -0.81
C THR A 402 -26.10 -8.16 -0.92
N LYS A 403 -24.83 -8.59 -1.10
CA LYS A 403 -24.43 -10.01 -1.06
C LYS A 403 -23.74 -10.40 0.26
N LEU A 404 -23.67 -9.47 1.20
CA LEU A 404 -22.94 -9.63 2.47
C LEU A 404 -23.55 -10.74 3.34
N GLU A 405 -22.69 -11.48 4.02
CA GLU A 405 -23.06 -12.22 5.23
C GLU A 405 -23.34 -11.22 6.34
N LEU A 406 -24.38 -11.46 7.15
CA LEU A 406 -24.80 -10.59 8.24
C LEU A 406 -24.30 -11.19 9.55
N VAL A 407 -23.37 -10.53 10.23
CA VAL A 407 -22.92 -10.92 11.56
C VAL A 407 -23.67 -10.01 12.54
N LEU A 408 -24.67 -10.55 13.22
CA LEU A 408 -25.58 -9.81 14.07
C LEU A 408 -25.25 -10.04 15.54
N GLU A 409 -24.79 -8.99 16.21
CA GLU A 409 -24.63 -9.02 17.66
C GLU A 409 -25.97 -8.73 18.36
N VAL A 410 -26.43 -9.67 19.16
CA VAL A 410 -27.50 -9.42 20.12
C VAL A 410 -26.86 -8.84 21.38
N LYS A 411 -27.11 -7.57 21.64
CA LYS A 411 -26.56 -6.90 22.83
C LYS A 411 -27.20 -7.47 24.10
N PRO A 412 -26.41 -7.60 25.20
CA PRO A 412 -26.95 -8.05 26.49
C PRO A 412 -27.97 -7.06 27.05
N HIS A 413 -29.17 -7.55 27.39
CA HIS A 413 -30.23 -6.75 28.04
C HIS A 413 -30.21 -6.91 29.55
N ALA A 414 -30.94 -6.03 30.23
CA ALA A 414 -30.93 -5.99 31.70
C ALA A 414 -31.44 -7.27 32.39
N THR A 415 -32.28 -8.05 31.70
CA THR A 415 -32.80 -9.31 32.23
C THR A 415 -32.75 -10.46 31.24
N PRO A 416 -32.67 -11.74 31.72
CA PRO A 416 -32.75 -12.90 30.82
C PRO A 416 -34.01 -12.97 29.97
N GLU A 417 -35.14 -12.45 30.47
CA GLU A 417 -36.42 -12.41 29.78
C GLU A 417 -36.38 -11.41 28.62
N ALA A 418 -35.74 -10.26 28.84
CA ALA A 418 -35.53 -9.26 27.80
C ALA A 418 -34.58 -9.77 26.70
N ASP A 419 -33.50 -10.46 27.05
CA ASP A 419 -32.63 -11.15 26.10
C ASP A 419 -33.43 -12.13 25.22
N ALA A 420 -34.24 -12.96 25.86
CA ALA A 420 -35.02 -13.96 25.14
C ALA A 420 -36.09 -13.33 24.23
N GLU A 421 -36.72 -12.22 24.66
CA GLU A 421 -37.69 -11.48 23.86
C GLU A 421 -37.00 -10.83 22.63
N ALA A 422 -35.85 -10.14 22.86
CA ALA A 422 -35.06 -9.54 21.79
C ALA A 422 -34.69 -10.59 20.74
N VAL A 423 -34.16 -11.73 21.17
CA VAL A 423 -33.78 -12.85 20.28
C VAL A 423 -34.95 -13.31 19.42
N ARG A 424 -36.13 -13.59 20.04
CA ARG A 424 -37.29 -14.04 19.28
C ARG A 424 -37.69 -13.05 18.18
N LYS A 425 -37.76 -11.76 18.52
CA LYS A 425 -38.10 -10.68 17.57
C LYS A 425 -37.05 -10.55 16.45
N ILE A 426 -35.76 -10.67 16.78
CA ILE A 426 -34.67 -10.63 15.81
C ILE A 426 -34.81 -11.80 14.83
N VAL A 427 -34.92 -13.03 15.32
CA VAL A 427 -35.03 -14.24 14.49
C VAL A 427 -36.29 -14.18 13.59
N GLU A 428 -37.44 -13.74 14.13
CA GLU A 428 -38.63 -13.53 13.35
C GLU A 428 -38.42 -12.51 12.23
N MET A 429 -37.79 -11.36 12.54
CA MET A 429 -37.57 -10.30 11.54
C MET A 429 -36.59 -10.74 10.46
N ILE A 430 -35.49 -11.42 10.82
CA ILE A 430 -34.53 -12.01 9.86
C ILE A 430 -35.26 -13.00 8.92
N GLY A 431 -36.18 -13.82 9.45
CA GLY A 431 -37.02 -14.73 8.67
C GLY A 431 -37.93 -13.98 7.72
N LYS A 432 -38.67 -12.97 8.22
CA LYS A 432 -39.56 -12.10 7.44
C LYS A 432 -38.87 -11.47 6.21
N TYR A 433 -37.60 -11.08 6.37
CA TYR A 433 -36.80 -10.47 5.30
C TYR A 433 -36.07 -11.49 4.41
N GLY A 434 -36.21 -12.80 4.66
CA GLY A 434 -35.63 -13.88 3.86
C GLY A 434 -34.08 -13.98 4.00
N LEU A 435 -33.53 -13.51 5.11
CA LEU A 435 -32.08 -13.42 5.34
C LEU A 435 -31.53 -14.55 6.24
N ALA A 436 -32.35 -15.48 6.68
CA ALA A 436 -31.98 -16.54 7.62
C ALA A 436 -30.79 -17.44 7.18
N LYS A 437 -30.52 -17.52 5.87
CA LYS A 437 -29.38 -18.30 5.32
C LYS A 437 -28.08 -17.48 5.24
N ARG A 438 -28.11 -16.20 5.56
CA ARG A 438 -27.02 -15.25 5.44
C ARG A 438 -26.71 -14.55 6.77
N VAL A 439 -27.09 -15.17 7.90
CA VAL A 439 -26.86 -14.58 9.24
C VAL A 439 -26.02 -15.50 10.10
N THR A 440 -25.07 -14.91 10.79
CA THR A 440 -24.34 -15.45 11.94
C THR A 440 -24.75 -14.63 13.15
N TYR A 441 -25.19 -15.26 14.23
CA TYR A 441 -25.50 -14.57 15.47
C TYR A 441 -24.33 -14.61 16.44
N ILE A 442 -24.03 -13.48 17.06
CA ILE A 442 -23.00 -13.37 18.08
C ILE A 442 -23.56 -12.65 19.32
N SER A 443 -23.07 -12.94 20.50
CA SER A 443 -23.46 -12.23 21.73
C SER A 443 -22.48 -12.50 22.89
N PHE A 444 -22.38 -11.54 23.79
CA PHE A 444 -21.77 -11.73 25.12
C PHE A 444 -22.73 -12.38 26.14
N SER A 445 -24.05 -12.34 25.88
CA SER A 445 -25.05 -12.92 26.79
C SER A 445 -25.27 -14.41 26.55
N PHE A 446 -24.95 -15.24 27.55
CA PHE A 446 -25.32 -16.66 27.52
C PHE A 446 -26.83 -16.89 27.48
N HIS A 447 -27.64 -15.98 28.02
CA HIS A 447 -29.10 -16.08 27.95
C HIS A 447 -29.60 -15.88 26.52
N ALA A 448 -29.12 -14.86 25.84
CA ALA A 448 -29.40 -14.64 24.43
C ALA A 448 -28.95 -15.83 23.57
N LEU A 449 -27.72 -16.33 23.77
CA LEU A 449 -27.18 -17.45 23.00
C LEU A 449 -27.99 -18.76 23.21
N LYS A 450 -28.40 -19.07 24.44
CA LYS A 450 -29.26 -20.23 24.69
C LYS A 450 -30.61 -20.11 24.01
N GLU A 451 -31.20 -18.92 23.99
CA GLU A 451 -32.47 -18.69 23.31
C GLU A 451 -32.27 -18.77 21.77
N LEU A 452 -31.15 -18.23 21.23
CA LEU A 452 -30.79 -18.39 19.80
C LEU A 452 -30.69 -19.87 19.40
N VAL A 453 -30.00 -20.69 20.21
CA VAL A 453 -29.89 -22.13 19.96
C VAL A 453 -31.28 -22.79 19.93
N ARG A 454 -32.23 -22.29 20.74
CA ARG A 454 -33.60 -22.84 20.80
C ARG A 454 -34.48 -22.43 19.59
N VAL A 455 -34.36 -21.18 19.10
CA VAL A 455 -35.33 -20.61 18.15
C VAL A 455 -34.79 -20.34 16.75
N ALA A 456 -33.47 -20.25 16.58
CA ALA A 456 -32.89 -20.02 15.25
C ALA A 456 -33.02 -21.28 14.37
N PRO A 457 -33.10 -21.12 13.03
CA PRO A 457 -33.12 -22.25 12.11
C PRO A 457 -31.94 -23.19 12.31
N ALA A 458 -32.15 -24.49 12.11
CA ALA A 458 -31.10 -25.49 12.23
C ALA A 458 -29.85 -25.13 11.39
N LYS A 459 -28.67 -25.32 11.95
CA LYS A 459 -27.35 -25.02 11.34
C LYS A 459 -27.04 -23.53 11.22
N THR A 460 -27.82 -22.61 11.78
CA THR A 460 -27.45 -21.20 11.87
C THR A 460 -26.19 -21.06 12.73
N PRO A 461 -25.14 -20.36 12.27
CA PRO A 461 -23.96 -20.10 13.10
C PRO A 461 -24.33 -19.23 14.31
N ILE A 462 -23.92 -19.67 15.51
CA ILE A 462 -24.11 -18.97 16.79
C ILE A 462 -22.80 -19.00 17.55
N MET A 463 -22.24 -17.84 17.87
CA MET A 463 -20.92 -17.72 18.48
C MET A 463 -20.97 -16.90 19.77
N TYR A 464 -20.11 -17.26 20.71
CA TYR A 464 -19.90 -16.52 21.95
C TYR A 464 -18.75 -15.52 21.80
N LEU A 465 -18.96 -14.26 22.20
CA LEU A 465 -17.99 -13.17 22.11
C LEU A 465 -17.07 -13.04 23.34
N GLY A 466 -17.28 -13.81 24.38
CA GLY A 466 -16.50 -13.68 25.60
C GLY A 466 -15.35 -14.68 25.73
N GLY A 467 -14.42 -14.38 26.61
CA GLY A 467 -13.33 -15.28 26.98
C GLY A 467 -13.67 -16.22 28.16
N GLY A 468 -12.77 -17.16 28.47
CA GLY A 468 -12.82 -17.98 29.67
C GLY A 468 -13.70 -19.23 29.59
N THR A 469 -14.37 -19.50 28.47
CA THR A 469 -15.17 -20.73 28.25
C THR A 469 -14.49 -21.59 27.21
N LEU A 470 -14.30 -22.87 27.48
CA LEU A 470 -13.65 -23.81 26.57
C LEU A 470 -14.54 -24.08 25.32
N PRO A 471 -13.96 -24.23 24.13
CA PRO A 471 -14.72 -24.52 22.91
C PRO A 471 -15.59 -25.76 22.99
N GLU A 472 -15.13 -26.81 23.74
CA GLU A 472 -15.89 -28.02 23.96
C GLU A 472 -17.18 -27.78 24.79
N ASP A 473 -17.14 -26.84 25.70
CA ASP A 473 -18.30 -26.51 26.54
C ASP A 473 -19.30 -25.65 25.74
N LEU A 474 -18.81 -24.71 24.96
CA LEU A 474 -19.66 -23.96 24.01
C LEU A 474 -20.38 -24.90 23.03
N LYS A 475 -19.66 -25.89 22.50
CA LYS A 475 -20.24 -26.91 21.62
C LYS A 475 -21.33 -27.74 22.32
N LYS A 476 -21.13 -28.15 23.58
CA LYS A 476 -22.14 -28.86 24.39
C LYS A 476 -23.40 -28.00 24.60
N MET A 477 -23.24 -26.69 24.67
CA MET A 477 -24.37 -25.73 24.73
C MET A 477 -25.06 -25.48 23.39
N GLY A 478 -24.61 -26.09 22.30
CA GLY A 478 -25.19 -25.94 20.98
C GLY A 478 -24.63 -24.78 20.13
N MET A 479 -23.59 -24.10 20.60
CA MET A 479 -22.93 -23.04 19.87
C MET A 479 -21.98 -23.59 18.83
N THR A 480 -21.74 -22.82 17.76
CA THR A 480 -20.92 -23.25 16.61
C THR A 480 -19.49 -22.74 16.68
N GLY A 481 -19.18 -21.79 17.56
CA GLY A 481 -17.86 -21.19 17.73
C GLY A 481 -17.79 -20.14 18.82
N CYS A 482 -16.65 -19.49 18.87
CA CYS A 482 -16.41 -18.25 19.63
C CYS A 482 -15.66 -17.26 18.73
N ASP A 483 -15.76 -16.00 19.09
CA ASP A 483 -15.02 -14.89 18.45
C ASP A 483 -14.01 -14.32 19.43
#